data_0ff70cec27939d715d4731fa9b52b563
#
_entry.id   0ff70cec27939d715d4731fa9b52b563
#
_cell.length_a   1.000
_cell.length_b   1.000
_cell.length_c   1.000
_cell.angle_alpha   90.00
_cell.angle_beta   90.00
_cell.angle_gamma   90.00
#
_symmetry.space_group_name_H-M   'P 1'
#
loop_
_entity.id
_entity.type
_entity.pdbx_description
1 polymer ?
#
loop_
_entity_poly.entity_id
_entity_poly.type
_entity_poly.pdbx_seq_one_letter_code
_entity_poly.pdbx_strand_id
1 'polypeptide(L)'
;GIPYTHSGLTASAGAIDKELTKAVLVPHGIRMPLGRVVSSVSLYERDPMPRPYVLKPVNEGSSVGVAIVTDEGNYGKPISAKAEGPWLHFERLLAEPFIRGRELTVAVLNGEALCVTELQPKAGFYDYDAKYTDGLTTHVCPAEVPSNIARAMMD
;
A
#
# COMPACT_ATOMS: atom_id res chain seq x y z
N GLY A 1 -9.41 -9.41 -30.07
CA GLY A 1 -9.41 -8.97 -28.67
C GLY A 1 -9.91 -7.53 -28.52
N ILE A 2 -10.19 -7.12 -27.30
CA ILE A 2 -10.57 -5.72 -27.00
C ILE A 2 -9.25 -4.95 -26.75
N PRO A 3 -8.99 -3.81 -27.39
CA PRO A 3 -7.84 -2.96 -27.10
C PRO A 3 -7.87 -2.47 -25.65
N TYR A 4 -6.72 -2.41 -25.01
CA TYR A 4 -6.57 -1.90 -23.65
C TYR A 4 -5.24 -1.16 -23.48
N THR A 5 -5.14 -0.28 -22.49
CA THR A 5 -3.98 0.59 -22.25
C THR A 5 -3.13 0.17 -21.04
N HIS A 6 -3.64 -0.71 -20.19
CA HIS A 6 -2.91 -1.19 -19.02
C HIS A 6 -1.81 -2.21 -19.39
N SER A 7 -0.97 -2.56 -18.40
CA SER A 7 0.08 -3.58 -18.54
C SER A 7 -0.47 -4.95 -18.95
N GLY A 8 0.36 -5.76 -19.59
CA GLY A 8 -0.01 -7.11 -20.00
C GLY A 8 -0.33 -8.05 -18.84
N LEU A 9 -0.87 -9.22 -19.16
CA LEU A 9 -1.35 -10.22 -18.22
C LEU A 9 -0.32 -10.58 -17.13
N THR A 10 0.91 -10.90 -17.52
CA THR A 10 1.94 -11.34 -16.56
C THR A 10 2.33 -10.24 -15.59
N ALA A 11 2.50 -9.00 -16.08
CA ALA A 11 2.83 -7.86 -15.23
C ALA A 11 1.68 -7.53 -14.27
N SER A 12 0.44 -7.53 -14.75
CA SER A 12 -0.74 -7.26 -13.93
C SER A 12 -0.95 -8.35 -12.87
N ALA A 13 -0.81 -9.63 -13.24
CA ALA A 13 -0.91 -10.75 -12.31
C ALA A 13 0.22 -10.74 -11.26
N GLY A 14 1.43 -10.35 -11.65
CA GLY A 14 2.56 -10.21 -10.72
C GLY A 14 2.39 -9.02 -9.77
N ALA A 15 1.89 -7.90 -10.27
CA ALA A 15 1.74 -6.68 -9.50
C ALA A 15 0.64 -6.75 -8.43
N ILE A 16 -0.36 -7.61 -8.59
CA ILE A 16 -1.41 -7.79 -7.57
C ILE A 16 -0.86 -8.52 -6.34
N ASP A 17 0.12 -9.40 -6.50
CA ASP A 17 0.78 -10.11 -5.40
C ASP A 17 1.93 -9.25 -4.83
N LYS A 18 1.71 -8.70 -3.63
CA LYS A 18 2.66 -7.78 -2.99
C LYS A 18 3.97 -8.46 -2.56
N GLU A 19 3.93 -9.75 -2.25
CA GLU A 19 5.11 -10.52 -1.90
C GLU A 19 5.98 -10.73 -3.15
N LEU A 20 5.37 -11.16 -4.25
CA LEU A 20 6.04 -11.32 -5.53
C LEU A 20 6.56 -9.97 -6.06
N THR A 21 5.76 -8.90 -5.96
CA THR A 21 6.18 -7.54 -6.34
C THR A 21 7.46 -7.13 -5.60
N LYS A 22 7.53 -7.36 -4.28
CA LYS A 22 8.73 -7.07 -3.49
C LYS A 22 9.92 -7.93 -3.91
N ALA A 23 9.69 -9.22 -4.12
CA ALA A 23 10.73 -10.15 -4.55
C ALA A 23 11.35 -9.75 -5.90
N VAL A 24 10.56 -9.15 -6.78
CA VAL A 24 11.04 -8.65 -8.07
C VAL A 24 11.70 -7.27 -7.94
N LEU A 25 11.08 -6.31 -7.26
CA LEU A 25 11.52 -4.91 -7.30
C LEU A 25 12.70 -4.60 -6.38
N VAL A 26 12.77 -5.22 -5.20
CA VAL A 26 13.86 -4.96 -4.23
C VAL A 26 15.25 -5.27 -4.79
N PRO A 27 15.49 -6.39 -5.49
CA PRO A 27 16.79 -6.66 -6.12
C PRO A 27 17.17 -5.66 -7.22
N HIS A 28 16.19 -4.93 -7.77
CA HIS A 28 16.40 -3.87 -8.75
C HIS A 28 16.59 -2.48 -8.14
N GLY A 29 16.80 -2.41 -6.83
CA GLY A 29 17.11 -1.16 -6.14
C GLY A 29 15.89 -0.31 -5.73
N ILE A 30 14.67 -0.78 -5.97
CA ILE A 30 13.46 -0.07 -5.53
C ILE A 30 13.32 -0.22 -4.01
N ARG A 31 13.38 0.90 -3.29
CA ARG A 31 13.22 0.92 -1.84
C ARG A 31 11.78 0.67 -1.44
N MET A 32 11.56 -0.35 -0.65
CA MET A 32 10.25 -0.74 -0.14
C MET A 32 10.34 -0.98 1.37
N PRO A 33 9.24 -0.77 2.13
CA PRO A 33 9.20 -1.14 3.54
C PRO A 33 9.54 -2.62 3.73
N LEU A 34 10.36 -2.93 4.72
CA LEU A 34 10.61 -4.32 5.09
C LEU A 34 9.34 -4.89 5.74
N GLY A 35 8.76 -5.89 5.11
CA GLY A 35 7.54 -6.55 5.57
C GLY A 35 7.70 -8.05 5.64
N ARG A 36 6.69 -8.70 6.23
CA ARG A 36 6.58 -10.16 6.24
C ARG A 36 5.14 -10.60 6.06
N VAL A 37 4.96 -11.73 5.40
CA VAL A 37 3.66 -12.37 5.31
C VAL A 37 3.38 -13.12 6.61
N VAL A 38 2.16 -12.94 7.11
CA VAL A 38 1.66 -13.57 8.33
C VAL A 38 0.29 -14.17 8.09
N SER A 39 -0.07 -15.18 8.86
CA SER A 39 -1.45 -15.67 8.91
C SER A 39 -2.29 -14.72 9.76
N SER A 40 -3.52 -14.46 9.34
CA SER A 40 -4.47 -13.66 10.13
C SER A 40 -4.69 -14.24 11.55
N VAL A 41 -4.68 -15.55 11.69
CA VAL A 41 -4.84 -16.23 12.99
C VAL A 41 -3.68 -15.92 13.93
N SER A 42 -2.45 -15.80 13.42
CA SER A 42 -1.28 -15.53 14.27
C SER A 42 -1.31 -14.15 14.93
N LEU A 43 -2.12 -13.22 14.41
CA LEU A 43 -2.30 -11.89 14.98
C LEU A 43 -3.02 -11.92 16.34
N TYR A 44 -3.77 -12.97 16.63
CA TYR A 44 -4.39 -13.16 17.95
C TYR A 44 -3.42 -13.65 19.01
N GLU A 45 -2.24 -14.11 18.60
CA GLU A 45 -1.20 -14.56 19.52
C GLU A 45 -0.23 -13.42 19.88
N ARG A 46 0.18 -12.67 18.87
CA ARG A 46 1.12 -11.55 19.03
C ARG A 46 1.16 -10.62 17.82
N ASP A 47 1.59 -9.39 18.05
CA ASP A 47 1.94 -8.47 16.98
C ASP A 47 3.06 -9.04 16.09
N PRO A 48 2.96 -8.91 14.77
CA PRO A 48 3.99 -9.37 13.85
C PRO A 48 5.27 -8.52 13.90
N MET A 49 5.17 -7.26 14.31
CA MET A 49 6.26 -6.29 14.36
C MET A 49 5.92 -5.14 15.33
N PRO A 50 6.87 -4.24 15.65
CA PRO A 50 6.58 -3.04 16.43
C PRO A 50 5.49 -2.18 15.79
N ARG A 51 4.58 -1.66 16.63
CA ARG A 51 3.55 -0.69 16.20
C ARG A 51 4.18 0.71 16.04
N PRO A 52 3.66 1.56 15.12
CA PRO A 52 2.54 1.30 14.21
C PRO A 52 2.94 0.47 12.98
N TYR A 53 2.04 -0.36 12.51
CA TYR A 53 2.23 -1.13 11.29
C TYR A 53 0.95 -1.24 10.48
N VAL A 54 1.09 -1.56 9.19
CA VAL A 54 -0.01 -1.79 8.26
C VAL A 54 -0.17 -3.28 8.03
N LEU A 55 -1.41 -3.74 8.08
CA LEU A 55 -1.83 -5.06 7.61
C LEU A 55 -2.57 -4.89 6.28
N LYS A 56 -2.24 -5.69 5.30
CA LYS A 56 -2.91 -5.69 4.00
C LYS A 56 -2.91 -7.08 3.38
N PRO A 57 -4.00 -7.51 2.72
CA PRO A 57 -4.02 -8.77 2.01
C PRO A 57 -2.92 -8.84 0.97
N VAL A 58 -2.30 -10.01 0.82
CA VAL A 58 -1.19 -10.20 -0.14
C VAL A 58 -1.66 -9.93 -1.57
N ASN A 59 -2.87 -10.37 -1.94
CA ASN A 59 -3.36 -10.41 -3.32
C ASN A 59 -4.57 -9.50 -3.58
N GLU A 60 -4.77 -8.44 -2.79
CA GLU A 60 -5.85 -7.48 -3.04
C GLU A 60 -5.31 -6.13 -3.50
N GLY A 61 -6.18 -5.36 -4.15
CA GLY A 61 -5.92 -3.99 -4.59
C GLY A 61 -6.79 -2.96 -3.86
N SER A 62 -6.68 -1.71 -4.28
CA SER A 62 -7.57 -0.59 -3.90
C SER A 62 -7.81 -0.40 -2.40
N SER A 63 -6.84 -0.66 -1.58
CA SER A 63 -6.95 -0.59 -0.10
C SER A 63 -7.98 -1.55 0.52
N VAL A 64 -8.49 -2.52 -0.24
CA VAL A 64 -9.38 -3.56 0.31
C VAL A 64 -8.65 -4.34 1.39
N GLY A 65 -9.27 -4.47 2.56
CA GLY A 65 -8.72 -5.23 3.69
C GLY A 65 -7.52 -4.59 4.38
N VAL A 66 -7.17 -3.34 4.07
CA VAL A 66 -6.06 -2.64 4.71
C VAL A 66 -6.46 -2.16 6.10
N ALA A 67 -5.57 -2.35 7.07
CA ALA A 67 -5.72 -1.85 8.43
C ALA A 67 -4.43 -1.27 8.96
N ILE A 68 -4.51 -0.21 9.76
CA ILE A 68 -3.38 0.38 10.48
C ILE A 68 -3.52 0.04 11.96
N VAL A 69 -2.49 -0.58 12.52
CA VAL A 69 -2.41 -0.89 13.95
C VAL A 69 -1.54 0.16 14.62
N THR A 70 -2.16 1.04 15.42
CA THR A 70 -1.54 2.29 15.86
C THR A 70 -1.14 2.38 17.32
N ASP A 71 -1.56 1.48 18.20
CA ASP A 71 -1.22 1.52 19.62
C ASP A 71 0.29 1.45 19.84
N GLU A 72 0.97 2.55 19.62
CA GLU A 72 2.43 2.66 19.73
C GLU A 72 2.91 2.19 21.11
N GLY A 73 4.01 1.43 21.14
CA GLY A 73 4.55 0.89 22.38
C GLY A 73 3.90 -0.41 22.88
N ASN A 74 2.93 -0.93 22.17
CA ASN A 74 2.26 -2.18 22.52
C ASN A 74 2.82 -3.42 21.77
N TYR A 75 3.99 -3.33 21.22
CA TYR A 75 4.63 -4.45 20.54
C TYR A 75 4.66 -5.72 21.41
N GLY A 76 4.36 -6.86 20.81
CA GLY A 76 4.24 -8.13 21.49
C GLY A 76 2.86 -8.44 22.05
N LYS A 77 1.93 -7.48 22.07
CA LYS A 77 0.54 -7.77 22.39
C LYS A 77 -0.19 -8.34 21.15
N PRO A 78 -1.09 -9.29 21.37
CA PRO A 78 -1.98 -9.72 20.29
C PRO A 78 -2.99 -8.64 19.94
N ILE A 79 -3.43 -8.62 18.69
CA ILE A 79 -4.67 -7.93 18.32
C ILE A 79 -5.79 -8.59 19.12
N SER A 80 -6.67 -7.80 19.73
CA SER A 80 -7.77 -8.37 20.48
C SER A 80 -8.58 -9.34 19.61
N ALA A 81 -8.84 -10.54 20.14
CA ALA A 81 -9.68 -11.54 19.47
C ALA A 81 -11.14 -11.04 19.22
N LYS A 82 -11.53 -9.94 19.88
CA LYS A 82 -12.80 -9.24 19.64
C LYS A 82 -12.68 -8.10 18.62
N ALA A 83 -11.47 -7.80 18.16
CA ALA A 83 -11.29 -6.79 17.14
C ALA A 83 -11.84 -7.31 15.81
N GLU A 84 -12.94 -6.74 15.39
CA GLU A 84 -13.45 -6.91 14.05
C GLU A 84 -12.62 -6.02 13.12
N GLY A 85 -12.13 -6.62 12.04
CA GLY A 85 -11.35 -5.87 11.07
C GLY A 85 -11.41 -6.50 9.69
N PRO A 86 -11.20 -5.71 8.65
CA PRO A 86 -11.31 -6.19 7.27
C PRO A 86 -10.33 -7.32 6.94
N TRP A 87 -9.25 -7.47 7.74
CA TRP A 87 -8.24 -8.53 7.56
C TRP A 87 -8.74 -9.94 7.91
N LEU A 88 -9.82 -10.08 8.67
CA LEU A 88 -10.33 -11.38 9.11
C LEU A 88 -10.76 -12.30 7.97
N HIS A 89 -11.09 -11.73 6.82
CA HIS A 89 -11.52 -12.48 5.64
C HIS A 89 -10.35 -13.02 4.80
N PHE A 90 -9.11 -12.72 5.18
CA PHE A 90 -7.92 -13.07 4.42
C PHE A 90 -6.99 -13.97 5.25
N GLU A 91 -6.60 -15.09 4.67
CA GLU A 91 -5.68 -16.02 5.34
C GLU A 91 -4.25 -15.47 5.43
N ARG A 92 -3.79 -14.81 4.34
CA ARG A 92 -2.42 -14.30 4.20
C ARG A 92 -2.42 -12.77 4.14
N LEU A 93 -1.73 -12.18 5.11
CA LEU A 93 -1.57 -10.73 5.21
C LEU A 93 -0.10 -10.34 5.13
N LEU A 94 0.21 -9.27 4.42
CA LEU A 94 1.50 -8.61 4.50
C LEU A 94 1.45 -7.59 5.63
N ALA A 95 2.35 -7.74 6.61
CA ALA A 95 2.57 -6.77 7.66
C ALA A 95 3.80 -5.91 7.31
N GLU A 96 3.68 -4.59 7.36
CA GLU A 96 4.74 -3.63 7.05
C GLU A 96 4.75 -2.49 8.07
N PRO A 97 5.92 -1.88 8.39
CA PRO A 97 5.95 -0.66 9.17
C PRO A 97 5.05 0.42 8.55
N PHE A 98 4.28 1.11 9.38
CA PHE A 98 3.52 2.27 8.91
C PHE A 98 4.46 3.46 8.72
N ILE A 99 4.59 3.94 7.49
CA ILE A 99 5.41 5.09 7.14
C ILE A 99 4.52 6.32 7.02
N ARG A 100 4.70 7.27 7.92
CA ARG A 100 4.02 8.57 7.84
C ARG A 100 4.62 9.42 6.73
N GLY A 101 3.80 10.10 5.97
CA GLY A 101 4.27 10.97 4.90
C GLY A 101 3.17 11.40 3.95
N ARG A 102 3.57 12.13 2.94
CA ARG A 102 2.71 12.51 1.81
C ARG A 102 2.53 11.30 0.89
N GLU A 103 1.34 11.13 0.35
CA GLU A 103 1.07 10.12 -0.66
C GLU A 103 1.26 10.70 -2.05
N LEU A 104 2.22 10.14 -2.78
CA LEU A 104 2.58 10.57 -4.11
C LEU A 104 2.50 9.37 -5.07
N THR A 105 2.08 9.62 -6.29
CA THR A 105 2.03 8.61 -7.35
C THR A 105 2.49 9.19 -8.68
N VAL A 106 2.93 8.31 -9.58
CA VAL A 106 3.29 8.67 -10.96
C VAL A 106 2.55 7.76 -11.91
N ALA A 107 1.80 8.34 -12.83
CA ALA A 107 1.21 7.58 -13.92
C ALA A 107 2.25 7.33 -15.02
N VAL A 108 2.28 6.11 -15.52
CA VAL A 108 3.17 5.72 -16.62
C VAL A 108 2.34 5.29 -17.82
N LEU A 109 2.62 5.85 -18.99
CA LEU A 109 1.97 5.52 -20.25
C LEU A 109 3.02 5.22 -21.32
N ASN A 110 2.92 4.06 -21.96
CA ASN A 110 3.88 3.61 -22.98
C ASN A 110 5.37 3.65 -22.54
N GLY A 111 5.62 3.41 -21.26
CA GLY A 111 6.97 3.47 -20.68
C GLY A 111 7.46 4.87 -20.31
N GLU A 112 6.62 5.90 -20.45
CA GLU A 112 6.95 7.27 -20.09
C GLU A 112 6.23 7.68 -18.78
N ALA A 113 6.98 8.17 -17.81
CA ALA A 113 6.43 8.78 -16.61
C ALA A 113 5.81 10.13 -16.96
N LEU A 114 4.55 10.34 -16.60
CA LEU A 114 3.81 11.53 -17.03
C LEU A 114 4.01 12.71 -16.06
N CYS A 115 3.64 12.52 -14.80
CA CYS A 115 3.67 13.57 -13.80
C CYS A 115 3.57 12.98 -12.39
N VAL A 116 4.22 13.62 -11.43
CA VAL A 116 4.02 13.31 -10.00
C VAL A 116 2.69 13.94 -9.56
N THR A 117 1.82 13.13 -8.99
CA THR A 117 0.54 13.56 -8.43
C THR A 117 0.53 13.30 -6.94
N GLU A 118 0.12 14.28 -6.14
CA GLU A 118 -0.12 14.11 -4.71
C GLU A 118 -1.58 13.78 -4.45
N LEU A 119 -1.79 12.80 -3.58
CA LEU A 119 -3.09 12.37 -3.09
C LEU A 119 -3.28 12.93 -1.69
N GLN A 120 -4.26 13.82 -1.52
CA GLN A 120 -4.55 14.47 -0.24
C GLN A 120 -5.94 14.03 0.25
N PRO A 121 -6.03 12.91 0.99
CA PRO A 121 -7.30 12.49 1.58
C PRO A 121 -7.73 13.48 2.65
N LYS A 122 -9.02 13.83 2.71
CA LYS A 122 -9.58 14.72 3.72
C LYS A 122 -9.60 14.11 5.12
N ALA A 123 -9.67 12.80 5.22
CA ALA A 123 -9.63 12.03 6.45
C ALA A 123 -8.43 11.09 6.44
N GLY A 124 -7.37 11.50 7.10
CA GLY A 124 -6.18 10.77 7.55
C GLY A 124 -5.53 9.71 6.65
N PHE A 125 -6.25 8.73 6.14
CA PHE A 125 -5.70 7.62 5.35
C PHE A 125 -6.40 7.49 3.99
N TYR A 126 -5.63 7.16 2.96
CA TYR A 126 -6.14 6.95 1.61
C TYR A 126 -6.72 5.53 1.47
N ASP A 127 -7.85 5.31 2.12
CA ASP A 127 -8.59 4.05 2.12
C ASP A 127 -9.49 3.89 0.88
N TYR A 128 -10.33 2.87 0.90
CA TYR A 128 -11.26 2.59 -0.20
C TYR A 128 -12.24 3.74 -0.43
N ASP A 129 -12.83 4.28 0.64
CA ASP A 129 -13.80 5.37 0.54
C ASP A 129 -13.15 6.66 0.04
N ALA A 130 -11.94 6.97 0.52
CA ALA A 130 -11.14 8.10 0.04
C ALA A 130 -10.79 7.99 -1.46
N LYS A 131 -10.68 6.77 -2.00
CA LYS A 131 -10.38 6.52 -3.42
C LYS A 131 -11.59 6.69 -4.33
N TYR A 132 -12.76 6.25 -3.89
CA TYR A 132 -13.91 6.06 -4.78
C TYR A 132 -15.12 6.94 -4.46
N THR A 133 -15.06 7.74 -3.40
CA THR A 133 -16.09 8.72 -3.08
C THR A 133 -15.67 10.10 -3.53
N ASP A 134 -16.47 10.71 -4.37
CA ASP A 134 -16.21 12.04 -4.90
C ASP A 134 -15.98 13.07 -3.79
N GLY A 135 -14.92 13.85 -3.95
CA GLY A 135 -14.60 14.96 -3.06
C GLY A 135 -13.93 14.55 -1.73
N LEU A 136 -13.67 13.25 -1.47
CA LEU A 136 -12.93 12.84 -0.27
C LEU A 136 -11.40 12.92 -0.44
N THR A 137 -10.91 12.99 -1.67
CA THR A 137 -9.49 13.18 -1.95
C THR A 137 -9.27 14.31 -2.94
N THR A 138 -8.31 15.18 -2.66
CA THR A 138 -7.81 16.17 -3.61
C THR A 138 -6.59 15.60 -4.33
N HIS A 139 -6.57 15.73 -5.65
CA HIS A 139 -5.43 15.36 -6.49
C HIS A 139 -4.71 16.64 -6.92
N VAL A 140 -3.45 16.80 -6.49
CA VAL A 140 -2.60 17.92 -6.90
C VAL A 140 -1.64 17.43 -7.96
N CYS A 141 -1.85 17.87 -9.21
CA CYS A 141 -1.07 17.47 -10.36
C CYS A 141 -0.68 18.70 -11.21
N PRO A 142 0.60 19.01 -11.38
CA PRO A 142 1.77 18.38 -10.75
C PRO A 142 1.82 18.61 -9.25
N ALA A 143 2.39 17.64 -8.51
CA ALA A 143 2.59 17.75 -7.08
C ALA A 143 3.66 18.82 -6.75
N GLU A 144 3.43 19.59 -5.70
CA GLU A 144 4.40 20.56 -5.19
C GLU A 144 5.51 19.86 -4.37
N VAL A 145 6.49 19.32 -5.07
CA VAL A 145 7.67 18.66 -4.48
C VAL A 145 8.97 19.25 -5.05
N PRO A 146 10.08 19.16 -4.32
CA PRO A 146 11.39 19.56 -4.85
C PRO A 146 11.71 18.82 -6.16
N SER A 147 12.32 19.51 -7.11
CA SER A 147 12.60 18.97 -8.46
C SER A 147 13.45 17.69 -8.47
N ASN A 148 14.36 17.56 -7.50
CA ASN A 148 15.16 16.34 -7.32
C ASN A 148 14.29 15.15 -6.85
N ILE A 149 13.29 15.40 -6.03
CA ILE A 149 12.32 14.35 -5.60
C ILE A 149 11.43 13.95 -6.78
N ALA A 150 10.87 14.94 -7.49
CA ALA A 150 10.05 14.67 -8.67
C ALA A 150 10.81 13.81 -9.69
N ARG A 151 12.06 14.14 -9.98
CA ARG A 151 12.91 13.39 -10.90
C ARG A 151 13.13 11.96 -10.41
N ALA A 152 13.54 11.80 -9.15
CA ALA A 152 13.78 10.47 -8.57
C ALA A 152 12.54 9.56 -8.50
N MET A 153 11.34 10.15 -8.58
CA MET A 153 10.08 9.40 -8.64
C MET A 153 9.71 9.01 -10.08
N MET A 154 10.18 9.76 -11.07
CA MET A 154 9.88 9.52 -12.48
C MET A 154 10.93 8.63 -13.18
N ASP A 155 12.16 8.56 -12.66
CA ASP A 155 13.22 7.66 -13.11
C ASP A 155 12.97 6.21 -12.66
#